data_5c0d065cb30f1350ccb25479c4b083f6
#
_entry.id   5c0d065cb30f1350ccb25479c4b083f6
#
_cell.length_a   1.000
_cell.length_b   1.000
_cell.length_c   1.000
_cell.angle_alpha   90.00
_cell.angle_beta   90.00
_cell.angle_gamma   90.00
#
_symmetry.space_group_name_H-M   'P 1'
#
loop_
_entity.id
_entity.type
_entity.pdbx_description
1 polymer ?
#
loop_
_entity_poly.entity_id
_entity_poly.type
_entity_poly.pdbx_seq_one_letter_code
_entity_poly.pdbx_strand_id
1 'polypeptide(L)'
;MRYLLDTNIFIFFCTDADELCPDVLRILEDYENSLIISVESVREIMMLIKGGRIGNKMWQSYTGIKASLDAHGIEIRYISEPHLKTLYTLRPAPRHSDPADLMIIAQAITEGIPLISSDTKFPLYIRQGLKSILNKRPNAKR
;
A
#
# COMPACT_ATOMS: atom_id res chain seq x y z
N MET A 1 11.12 0.86 -12.54
CA MET A 1 10.39 1.94 -11.89
C MET A 1 9.96 1.50 -10.51
N ARG A 2 9.87 2.43 -9.56
CA ARG A 2 9.50 2.09 -8.17
C ARG A 2 8.04 2.42 -7.91
N TYR A 3 7.38 1.56 -7.15
CA TYR A 3 5.97 1.75 -6.77
C TYR A 3 5.79 1.43 -5.31
N LEU A 4 5.00 2.26 -4.61
CA LEU A 4 4.59 2.01 -3.22
C LEU A 4 3.20 1.38 -3.26
N LEU A 5 3.04 0.27 -2.55
CA LEU A 5 1.78 -0.47 -2.52
C LEU A 5 1.02 -0.16 -1.23
N ASP A 6 -0.26 0.23 -1.37
CA ASP A 6 -1.14 0.29 -0.22
C ASP A 6 -1.40 -1.12 0.33
N THR A 7 -1.82 -1.21 1.57
CA THR A 7 -2.03 -2.48 2.28
C THR A 7 -2.87 -3.47 1.49
N ASN A 8 -4.02 -3.02 0.99
CA ASN A 8 -4.95 -3.92 0.28
C ASN A 8 -4.38 -4.41 -1.05
N ILE A 9 -3.53 -3.64 -1.70
CA ILE A 9 -2.92 -4.07 -2.96
C ILE A 9 -2.04 -5.30 -2.71
N PHE A 10 -1.24 -5.26 -1.66
CA PHE A 10 -0.40 -6.41 -1.31
C PHE A 10 -1.25 -7.62 -0.91
N ILE A 11 -2.29 -7.40 -0.10
CA ILE A 11 -3.19 -8.47 0.32
C ILE A 11 -3.84 -9.13 -0.90
N PHE A 12 -4.37 -8.33 -1.83
CA PHE A 12 -4.99 -8.86 -3.05
C PHE A 12 -3.98 -9.62 -3.90
N PHE A 13 -2.78 -9.07 -4.04
CA PHE A 13 -1.74 -9.72 -4.85
C PHE A 13 -1.39 -11.12 -4.34
N CYS A 14 -1.38 -11.30 -3.03
CA CYS A 14 -1.03 -12.58 -2.41
C CYS A 14 -2.21 -13.53 -2.25
N THR A 15 -3.44 -13.01 -2.10
CA THR A 15 -4.56 -13.84 -1.69
C THR A 15 -5.74 -13.82 -2.66
N ASP A 16 -5.89 -12.77 -3.45
CA ASP A 16 -7.04 -12.63 -4.34
C ASP A 16 -6.70 -11.66 -5.49
N ALA A 17 -5.89 -12.14 -6.42
CA ALA A 17 -5.44 -11.32 -7.54
C ALA A 17 -6.57 -10.86 -8.47
N ASP A 18 -7.74 -11.50 -8.39
CA ASP A 18 -8.91 -11.08 -9.17
C ASP A 18 -9.44 -9.71 -8.75
N GLU A 19 -9.04 -9.23 -7.58
CA GLU A 19 -9.39 -7.89 -7.12
C GLU A 19 -8.49 -6.81 -7.71
N LEU A 20 -7.46 -7.20 -8.48
CA LEU A 20 -6.56 -6.26 -9.13
C LEU A 20 -6.97 -6.06 -10.60
N CYS A 21 -7.06 -4.80 -11.02
CA CYS A 21 -7.35 -4.53 -12.43
C CYS A 21 -6.13 -4.90 -13.29
N PRO A 22 -6.33 -5.16 -14.60
CA PRO A 22 -5.24 -5.62 -15.46
C PRO A 22 -4.03 -4.71 -15.49
N ASP A 23 -4.21 -3.39 -15.46
CA ASP A 23 -3.09 -2.46 -15.48
C ASP A 23 -2.23 -2.57 -14.23
N VAL A 24 -2.86 -2.68 -13.06
CA VAL A 24 -2.14 -2.83 -11.78
C VAL A 24 -1.43 -4.18 -11.74
N LEU A 25 -2.11 -5.25 -12.15
CA LEU A 25 -1.51 -6.58 -12.14
C LEU A 25 -0.26 -6.62 -13.01
N ARG A 26 -0.29 -5.98 -14.18
CA ARG A 26 0.89 -5.91 -15.06
C ARG A 26 2.07 -5.22 -14.37
N ILE A 27 1.81 -4.15 -13.62
CA ILE A 27 2.87 -3.46 -12.87
C ILE A 27 3.48 -4.40 -11.82
N LEU A 28 2.63 -5.12 -11.08
CA LEU A 28 3.09 -5.97 -9.98
C LEU A 28 3.86 -7.20 -10.48
N GLU A 29 3.54 -7.70 -11.67
CA GLU A 29 4.17 -8.87 -12.23
C GLU A 29 5.42 -8.58 -13.08
N ASP A 30 5.71 -7.31 -13.31
CA ASP A 30 6.87 -6.91 -14.12
C ASP A 30 8.13 -6.90 -13.24
N TYR A 31 9.05 -7.80 -13.52
CA TYR A 31 10.30 -7.93 -12.77
C TYR A 31 11.20 -6.71 -12.83
N GLU A 32 11.02 -5.83 -13.80
CA GLU A 32 11.81 -4.61 -13.89
C GLU A 32 11.34 -3.54 -12.91
N ASN A 33 10.18 -3.70 -12.35
CA ASN A 33 9.65 -2.78 -11.35
C ASN A 33 10.12 -3.16 -9.96
N SER A 34 10.43 -2.14 -9.14
CA SER A 34 10.74 -2.30 -7.73
C SER A 34 9.50 -2.00 -6.90
N LEU A 35 9.05 -2.98 -6.14
CA LEU A 35 7.85 -2.85 -5.33
C LEU A 35 8.24 -2.57 -3.88
N ILE A 36 7.56 -1.62 -3.27
CA ILE A 36 7.84 -1.15 -1.92
C ILE A 36 6.52 -1.14 -1.14
N ILE A 37 6.59 -1.51 0.13
CA ILE A 37 5.44 -1.41 1.04
C ILE A 37 5.86 -0.65 2.29
N SER A 38 4.96 0.19 2.80
CA SER A 38 5.23 0.92 4.03
C SER A 38 5.25 -0.02 5.23
N VAL A 39 6.10 0.27 6.22
CA VAL A 39 6.06 -0.42 7.51
C VAL A 39 4.68 -0.27 8.16
N GLU A 40 3.96 0.82 7.88
CA GLU A 40 2.59 1.02 8.36
C GLU A 40 1.64 -0.06 7.82
N SER A 41 1.81 -0.45 6.55
CA SER A 41 1.01 -1.52 5.96
C SER A 41 1.34 -2.86 6.59
N VAL A 42 2.60 -3.13 6.88
CA VAL A 42 3.00 -4.37 7.57
C VAL A 42 2.35 -4.44 8.95
N ARG A 43 2.38 -3.32 9.70
CA ARG A 43 1.73 -3.24 11.01
C ARG A 43 0.23 -3.50 10.89
N GLU A 44 -0.41 -2.89 9.90
CA GLU A 44 -1.84 -3.06 9.68
C GLU A 44 -2.22 -4.51 9.39
N ILE A 45 -1.43 -5.19 8.53
CA ILE A 45 -1.65 -6.61 8.23
C ILE A 45 -1.56 -7.44 9.50
N MET A 46 -0.55 -7.18 10.34
CA MET A 46 -0.40 -7.90 11.59
C MET A 46 -1.62 -7.72 12.50
N MET A 47 -2.16 -6.51 12.57
CA MET A 47 -3.34 -6.24 13.39
C MET A 47 -4.59 -6.90 12.82
N LEU A 48 -4.72 -6.96 11.51
CA LEU A 48 -5.84 -7.66 10.86
C LEU A 48 -5.79 -9.17 11.14
N ILE A 49 -4.61 -9.75 11.12
CA ILE A 49 -4.44 -11.18 11.44
C ILE A 49 -4.79 -11.44 12.90
N LYS A 50 -4.29 -10.63 13.82
CA LYS A 50 -4.58 -10.76 15.25
C LYS A 50 -6.07 -10.61 15.53
N GLY A 51 -6.75 -9.77 14.77
CA GLY A 51 -8.20 -9.56 14.91
C GLY A 51 -9.06 -10.59 14.21
N GLY A 52 -8.46 -11.58 13.54
CA GLY A 52 -9.20 -12.62 12.83
C GLY A 52 -9.86 -12.14 11.54
N ARG A 53 -9.46 -10.97 11.02
CA ARG A 53 -10.06 -10.40 9.81
C ARG A 53 -9.46 -10.93 8.53
N ILE A 54 -8.25 -11.47 8.61
CA ILE A 54 -7.57 -12.13 7.50
C ILE A 54 -7.15 -13.50 7.96
N GLY A 55 -7.52 -14.54 7.19
CA GLY A 55 -7.07 -15.89 7.42
C GLY A 55 -6.12 -16.30 6.30
N ASN A 56 -4.86 -16.51 6.63
CA ASN A 56 -3.87 -17.02 5.69
C ASN A 56 -2.86 -17.83 6.47
N LYS A 57 -2.73 -19.12 6.12
CA LYS A 57 -1.82 -20.03 6.83
C LYS A 57 -0.38 -19.55 6.83
N MET A 58 0.01 -18.81 5.79
CA MET A 58 1.38 -18.30 5.65
C MET A 58 1.64 -17.07 6.52
N TRP A 59 0.59 -16.37 6.95
CA TRP A 59 0.71 -15.10 7.67
C TRP A 59 0.31 -15.22 9.13
N GLN A 60 0.77 -16.26 9.83
CA GLN A 60 0.45 -16.43 11.24
C GLN A 60 1.45 -15.76 12.17
N SER A 61 2.53 -15.19 11.60
CA SER A 61 3.56 -14.50 12.34
C SER A 61 4.20 -13.44 11.46
N TYR A 62 5.00 -12.57 12.06
CA TYR A 62 5.79 -11.61 11.29
C TYR A 62 6.69 -12.33 10.27
N THR A 63 7.30 -13.44 10.67
CA THR A 63 8.16 -14.22 9.78
C THR A 63 7.44 -14.66 8.52
N GLY A 64 6.18 -15.10 8.64
CA GLY A 64 5.38 -15.49 7.48
C GLY A 64 5.09 -14.33 6.55
N ILE A 65 4.74 -13.16 7.12
CA ILE A 65 4.50 -11.95 6.33
C ILE A 65 5.78 -11.55 5.59
N LYS A 66 6.91 -11.55 6.31
CA LYS A 66 8.21 -11.18 5.72
C LYS A 66 8.61 -12.14 4.61
N ALA A 67 8.34 -13.44 4.78
CA ALA A 67 8.63 -14.44 3.74
C ALA A 67 7.81 -14.16 2.47
N SER A 68 6.55 -13.76 2.60
CA SER A 68 5.74 -13.39 1.44
C SER A 68 6.27 -12.13 0.75
N LEU A 69 6.69 -11.14 1.52
CA LEU A 69 7.29 -9.93 0.96
C LEU A 69 8.56 -10.27 0.18
N ASP A 70 9.43 -11.09 0.77
CA ASP A 70 10.68 -11.49 0.13
C ASP A 70 10.43 -12.32 -1.13
N ALA A 71 9.43 -13.20 -1.11
CA ALA A 71 9.08 -14.03 -2.27
C ALA A 71 8.65 -13.19 -3.47
N HIS A 72 8.03 -12.04 -3.22
CA HIS A 72 7.62 -11.12 -4.27
C HIS A 72 8.62 -9.99 -4.52
N GLY A 73 9.76 -10.00 -3.83
CA GLY A 73 10.78 -8.97 -3.98
C GLY A 73 10.33 -7.61 -3.49
N ILE A 74 9.44 -7.57 -2.50
CA ILE A 74 8.88 -6.31 -1.99
C ILE A 74 9.70 -5.82 -0.80
N GLU A 75 10.18 -4.58 -0.90
CA GLU A 75 10.99 -3.95 0.14
C GLU A 75 10.10 -3.22 1.14
N ILE A 76 10.43 -3.32 2.44
CA ILE A 76 9.72 -2.54 3.48
C ILE A 76 10.35 -1.16 3.56
N ARG A 77 9.49 -0.12 3.47
CA ARG A 77 9.92 1.27 3.67
C ARG A 77 9.61 1.70 5.09
N TYR A 78 10.65 1.93 5.87
CA TYR A 78 10.51 2.41 7.24
C TYR A 78 10.27 3.91 7.25
N ILE A 79 9.73 4.41 8.37
CA ILE A 79 9.44 5.83 8.53
C ILE A 79 10.73 6.58 8.83
N SER A 80 10.97 7.66 8.11
CA SER A 80 12.16 8.50 8.28
C SER A 80 11.75 9.94 8.60
N GLU A 81 12.72 10.75 8.99
CA GLU A 81 12.46 12.16 9.31
C GLU A 81 11.82 12.93 8.14
N PRO A 82 12.30 12.78 6.89
CA PRO A 82 11.62 13.46 5.77
C PRO A 82 10.15 13.07 5.63
N HIS A 83 9.80 11.82 5.90
CA HIS A 83 8.41 11.38 5.87
C HIS A 83 7.58 12.12 6.93
N LEU A 84 8.13 12.29 8.13
CA LEU A 84 7.45 13.00 9.20
C LEU A 84 7.25 14.47 8.86
N LYS A 85 8.22 15.10 8.23
CA LYS A 85 8.10 16.50 7.80
C LYS A 85 6.99 16.68 6.79
N THR A 86 6.90 15.79 5.81
CA THR A 86 5.82 15.82 4.82
C THR A 86 4.47 15.57 5.49
N LEU A 87 4.40 14.59 6.39
CA LEU A 87 3.18 14.29 7.13
C LEU A 87 2.66 15.51 7.87
N TYR A 88 3.55 16.26 8.51
CA TYR A 88 3.17 17.44 9.28
C TYR A 88 2.48 18.50 8.41
N THR A 89 2.92 18.65 7.17
CA THR A 89 2.36 19.65 6.26
C THR A 89 1.18 19.15 5.45
N LEU A 90 0.94 17.84 5.46
CA LEU A 90 -0.13 17.22 4.69
C LEU A 90 -1.49 17.65 5.26
N ARG A 91 -2.39 18.06 4.36
CA ARG A 91 -3.75 18.45 4.74
C ARG A 91 -4.69 17.30 4.46
N PRO A 92 -5.25 16.67 5.52
CA PRO A 92 -6.16 15.54 5.32
C PRO A 92 -7.38 15.94 4.49
N ALA A 93 -7.77 15.07 3.56
CA ALA A 93 -8.99 15.26 2.79
C ALA A 93 -10.21 15.11 3.72
N PRO A 94 -11.37 15.68 3.34
CA PRO A 94 -12.58 15.55 4.16
C PRO A 94 -12.89 14.08 4.46
N ARG A 95 -13.18 13.78 5.72
CA ARG A 95 -13.53 12.43 6.21
C ARG A 95 -12.40 11.42 6.03
N HIS A 96 -11.17 11.87 5.89
CA HIS A 96 -10.01 11.00 5.76
C HIS A 96 -9.02 11.31 6.87
N SER A 97 -9.09 10.58 7.97
CA SER A 97 -8.26 10.84 9.15
C SER A 97 -7.46 9.63 9.61
N ASP A 98 -7.41 8.56 8.82
CA ASP A 98 -6.64 7.36 9.19
C ASP A 98 -5.15 7.70 9.21
N PRO A 99 -4.48 7.65 10.39
CA PRO A 99 -3.07 8.03 10.47
C PRO A 99 -2.14 7.16 9.62
N ALA A 100 -2.45 5.88 9.47
CA ALA A 100 -1.63 4.99 8.65
C ALA A 100 -1.69 5.39 7.18
N ASP A 101 -2.90 5.68 6.68
CA ASP A 101 -3.07 6.16 5.29
C ASP A 101 -2.30 7.44 5.05
N LEU A 102 -2.39 8.39 5.98
CA LEU A 102 -1.71 9.68 5.83
C LEU A 102 -0.20 9.49 5.80
N MET A 103 0.33 8.58 6.60
CA MET A 103 1.77 8.29 6.58
C MET A 103 2.20 7.65 5.26
N ILE A 104 1.43 6.72 4.74
CA ILE A 104 1.72 6.08 3.46
C ILE A 104 1.74 7.12 2.34
N ILE A 105 0.76 8.02 2.33
CA ILE A 105 0.68 9.11 1.37
C ILE A 105 1.91 10.03 1.51
N ALA A 106 2.28 10.37 2.74
CA ALA A 106 3.44 11.22 3.00
C ALA A 106 4.73 10.59 2.49
N GLN A 107 4.89 9.28 2.69
CA GLN A 107 6.06 8.56 2.18
C GLN A 107 6.13 8.63 0.66
N ALA A 108 5.02 8.40 -0.02
CA ALA A 108 4.98 8.44 -1.48
C ALA A 108 5.31 9.85 -2.01
N ILE A 109 4.76 10.88 -1.39
CA ILE A 109 5.03 12.26 -1.79
C ILE A 109 6.50 12.61 -1.57
N THR A 110 7.02 12.29 -0.39
CA THR A 110 8.42 12.58 -0.04
C THR A 110 9.39 11.98 -1.05
N GLU A 111 9.15 10.74 -1.45
CA GLU A 111 10.07 10.02 -2.32
C GLU A 111 9.72 10.16 -3.80
N GLY A 112 8.60 10.80 -4.12
CA GLY A 112 8.20 11.01 -5.51
C GLY A 112 7.87 9.73 -6.26
N ILE A 113 7.40 8.69 -5.55
CA ILE A 113 7.06 7.41 -6.18
C ILE A 113 5.55 7.22 -6.25
N PRO A 114 5.05 6.60 -7.33
CA PRO A 114 3.61 6.35 -7.44
C PRO A 114 3.11 5.42 -6.35
N LEU A 115 1.93 5.72 -5.82
CA LEU A 115 1.26 4.94 -4.80
C LEU A 115 0.06 4.25 -5.44
N ILE A 116 0.04 2.92 -5.38
CA ILE A 116 -1.06 2.11 -5.91
C ILE A 116 -2.02 1.79 -4.77
N SER A 117 -3.29 2.14 -4.93
CA SER A 117 -4.32 1.93 -3.90
C SER A 117 -5.67 1.69 -4.54
N SER A 118 -6.54 0.96 -3.85
CA SER A 118 -7.94 0.81 -4.24
C SER A 118 -8.83 1.87 -3.57
N ASP A 119 -8.30 2.67 -2.66
CA ASP A 119 -9.06 3.66 -1.90
C ASP A 119 -9.27 4.92 -2.75
N THR A 120 -10.54 5.26 -2.99
CA THR A 120 -10.90 6.42 -3.81
C THR A 120 -10.56 7.75 -3.15
N LYS A 121 -10.17 7.75 -1.88
CA LYS A 121 -9.73 8.98 -1.21
C LYS A 121 -8.30 9.36 -1.56
N PHE A 122 -7.47 8.41 -1.97
CA PHE A 122 -6.07 8.70 -2.27
C PHE A 122 -5.89 9.68 -3.43
N PRO A 123 -6.65 9.60 -4.54
CA PRO A 123 -6.54 10.59 -5.60
C PRO A 123 -6.78 12.03 -5.15
N LEU A 124 -7.44 12.24 -4.02
CA LEU A 124 -7.67 13.60 -3.49
C LEU A 124 -6.37 14.29 -3.08
N TYR A 125 -5.27 13.55 -2.96
CA TYR A 125 -3.97 14.10 -2.56
C TYR A 125 -3.06 14.41 -3.75
N ILE A 126 -3.54 14.24 -4.98
CA ILE A 126 -2.76 14.55 -6.19
C ILE A 126 -2.33 16.02 -6.17
N ARG A 127 -3.19 16.92 -5.72
CA ARG A 127 -2.88 18.35 -5.63
C ARG A 127 -1.78 18.65 -4.63
N GLN A 128 -1.52 17.74 -3.70
CA GLN A 128 -0.47 17.88 -2.70
C GLN A 128 0.80 17.15 -3.09
N GLY A 129 0.87 16.63 -4.31
CA GLY A 129 2.07 16.03 -4.86
C GLY A 129 2.04 14.51 -4.98
N LEU A 130 0.94 13.85 -4.61
CA LEU A 130 0.84 12.40 -4.73
C LEU A 130 0.72 11.98 -6.19
N LYS A 131 1.51 11.01 -6.59
CA LYS A 131 1.34 10.30 -7.86
C LYS A 131 0.48 9.07 -7.55
N SER A 132 -0.82 9.16 -7.87
CA SER A 132 -1.78 8.14 -7.47
C SER A 132 -2.12 7.23 -8.65
N ILE A 133 -2.07 5.91 -8.41
CA ILE A 133 -2.55 4.91 -9.37
C ILE A 133 -3.70 4.18 -8.67
N LEU A 134 -4.91 4.36 -9.18
CA LEU A 134 -6.09 3.75 -8.58
C LEU A 134 -6.30 2.35 -9.15
N ASN A 135 -6.39 1.37 -8.26
CA ASN A 135 -6.82 0.03 -8.63
C ASN A 135 -8.35 -0.01 -8.62
N LYS A 136 -8.95 -0.05 -9.78
CA LYS A 136 -10.40 -0.21 -9.92
C LYS A 136 -10.72 -1.69 -9.80
N ARG A 137 -11.20 -2.11 -8.64
CA ARG A 137 -11.46 -3.51 -8.34
C ARG A 137 -12.50 -4.07 -9.31
N PRO A 138 -12.16 -5.08 -10.13
CA PRO A 138 -13.09 -5.64 -11.13
C PRO A 138 -14.35 -6.23 -10.52
N ASN A 139 -14.23 -6.78 -9.30
CA ASN A 139 -15.34 -7.45 -8.61
C ASN A 139 -16.06 -6.56 -7.61
N ALA A 140 -15.74 -5.26 -7.58
CA ALA A 140 -16.39 -4.34 -6.65
C ALA A 140 -17.87 -4.17 -7.00
N LYS A 141 -18.71 -4.03 -5.99
CA LYS A 141 -20.13 -3.75 -6.18
C LYS A 141 -20.31 -2.40 -6.86
N ARG A 142 -21.26 -2.35 -7.76
CA ARG A 142 -21.63 -1.12 -8.44
C ARG A 142 -22.64 -0.34 -7.64
#